data_25785670044d38d42928899c25b183f5
#
_entry.id   25785670044d38d42928899c25b183f5
#
_cell.length_a   1.000
_cell.length_b   1.000
_cell.length_c   1.000
_cell.angle_alpha   90.00
_cell.angle_beta   90.00
_cell.angle_gamma   90.00
#
_symmetry.space_group_name_H-M   'P 1'
#
loop_
_entity.id
_entity.type
_entity.pdbx_description
1 polymer ?
#
loop_
_entity_poly.entity_id
_entity_poly.type
_entity_poly.pdbx_seq_one_letter_code
_entity_poly.pdbx_strand_id
1 'polypeptide(L)'
;MTVKNPIPADIGALPVDLSGKRVIVTAGAAGIGAAIAGAFAARGARVHVCDVDERALAACPHPSSRADVSRRDEIDRYMGEALSHLGGLDVLVNNAGIAGPTAGIGDIAPQDLDATLDINLAAQFHTVRHALPALREAGGGSIINISSVAGRMGVPMRTPYAATKWGVVGLTRSLAVELGGYGIRVNALLPGLVAGPRIDRVIEARARNMGVTVAEETRLELAGVSLGQFVRAADIANMALFLASPFGAMVSGQAISIDGDLQSLPWQPPAG
;
A
#
# COMPACT_ATOMS: atom_id res chain seq x y z
N MET A 1 21.60 21.05 -5.10
CA MET A 1 22.12 20.53 -3.83
C MET A 1 22.47 19.08 -4.03
N THR A 2 23.71 18.70 -3.87
CA THR A 2 24.15 17.30 -3.94
C THR A 2 23.67 16.60 -2.68
N VAL A 3 22.89 15.52 -2.83
CA VAL A 3 22.45 14.70 -1.70
C VAL A 3 23.68 14.20 -0.96
N LYS A 4 23.85 14.62 0.29
CA LYS A 4 25.06 14.39 1.08
C LYS A 4 25.26 12.91 1.50
N ASN A 5 24.26 12.05 1.35
CA ASN A 5 24.35 10.60 1.59
C ASN A 5 23.39 9.87 0.65
N PRO A 6 23.84 9.40 -0.52
CA PRO A 6 23.01 8.52 -1.32
C PRO A 6 22.75 7.24 -0.52
N ILE A 7 21.48 6.87 -0.39
CA ILE A 7 21.10 5.58 0.19
C ILE A 7 21.80 4.50 -0.65
N PRO A 8 22.63 3.62 -0.06
CA PRO A 8 23.29 2.56 -0.82
C PRO A 8 22.27 1.74 -1.60
N ALA A 9 22.59 1.42 -2.85
CA ALA A 9 21.72 0.57 -3.69
C ALA A 9 21.58 -0.84 -3.12
N ASP A 10 22.58 -1.28 -2.37
CA ASP A 10 22.65 -2.57 -1.69
C ASP A 10 22.71 -2.33 -0.17
N ILE A 11 21.57 -2.16 0.43
CA ILE A 11 21.42 -2.29 1.89
C ILE A 11 21.42 -3.79 2.12
N GLY A 12 22.49 -4.33 2.71
CA GLY A 12 22.59 -5.73 3.08
C GLY A 12 21.25 -6.19 3.68
N ALA A 13 20.59 -7.14 3.02
CA ALA A 13 19.22 -7.51 3.35
C ALA A 13 19.17 -7.98 4.80
N LEU A 14 18.20 -7.51 5.58
CA LEU A 14 17.87 -8.12 6.87
C LEU A 14 17.83 -9.65 6.68
N PRO A 15 18.46 -10.44 7.56
CA PRO A 15 18.47 -11.90 7.45
C PRO A 15 17.08 -12.45 7.81
N VAL A 16 16.09 -12.03 7.03
CA VAL A 16 14.71 -12.49 7.18
C VAL A 16 14.55 -13.77 6.38
N ASP A 17 14.22 -14.85 7.05
CA ASP A 17 13.77 -16.09 6.44
C ASP A 17 12.25 -16.19 6.60
N LEU A 18 11.56 -16.33 5.47
CA LEU A 18 10.12 -16.55 5.39
C LEU A 18 9.79 -17.87 4.69
N SER A 19 10.73 -18.81 4.70
CA SER A 19 10.55 -20.14 4.11
C SER A 19 9.26 -20.80 4.59
N GLY A 20 8.43 -21.23 3.64
CA GLY A 20 7.15 -21.86 3.91
C GLY A 20 6.01 -20.92 4.32
N LYS A 21 6.25 -19.63 4.54
CA LYS A 21 5.19 -18.67 4.83
C LYS A 21 4.30 -18.44 3.60
N ARG A 22 3.00 -18.41 3.84
CA ARG A 22 1.92 -18.27 2.84
C ARG A 22 1.46 -16.83 2.84
N VAL A 23 1.56 -16.18 1.70
CA VAL A 23 1.37 -14.73 1.57
C VAL A 23 0.38 -14.40 0.48
N ILE A 24 -0.60 -13.56 0.78
CA ILE A 24 -1.52 -12.98 -0.21
C ILE A 24 -1.21 -11.49 -0.32
N VAL A 25 -1.08 -10.98 -1.57
CA VAL A 25 -0.87 -9.55 -1.86
C VAL A 25 -1.91 -9.07 -2.87
N THR A 26 -2.75 -8.12 -2.50
CA THR A 26 -3.71 -7.50 -3.43
C THR A 26 -3.04 -6.43 -4.30
N ALA A 27 -3.43 -6.32 -5.57
CA ALA A 27 -2.79 -5.51 -6.61
C ALA A 27 -1.27 -5.77 -6.63
N GLY A 28 -0.92 -7.07 -6.66
CA GLY A 28 0.46 -7.54 -6.49
C GLY A 28 1.25 -7.73 -7.78
N ALA A 29 0.68 -7.42 -8.95
CA ALA A 29 1.34 -7.63 -10.24
C ALA A 29 2.19 -6.42 -10.69
N ALA A 30 2.02 -5.24 -10.06
CA ALA A 30 2.75 -4.03 -10.44
C ALA A 30 3.13 -3.16 -9.22
N GLY A 31 4.04 -2.22 -9.43
CA GLY A 31 4.38 -1.16 -8.47
C GLY A 31 4.80 -1.66 -7.09
N ILE A 32 4.22 -1.09 -6.03
CA ILE A 32 4.51 -1.44 -4.62
C ILE A 32 4.16 -2.90 -4.35
N GLY A 33 3.00 -3.37 -4.84
CA GLY A 33 2.54 -4.74 -4.63
C GLY A 33 3.51 -5.77 -5.21
N ALA A 34 3.99 -5.55 -6.44
CA ALA A 34 4.97 -6.42 -7.08
C ALA A 34 6.32 -6.43 -6.35
N ALA A 35 6.77 -5.25 -5.87
CA ALA A 35 7.99 -5.17 -5.06
C ALA A 35 7.86 -5.95 -3.75
N ILE A 36 6.71 -5.86 -3.08
CA ILE A 36 6.42 -6.64 -1.87
C ILE A 36 6.37 -8.13 -2.21
N ALA A 37 5.60 -8.54 -3.21
CA ALA A 37 5.48 -9.95 -3.61
C ALA A 37 6.85 -10.56 -3.95
N GLY A 38 7.66 -9.86 -4.74
CA GLY A 38 9.02 -10.28 -5.09
C GLY A 38 9.94 -10.37 -3.89
N ALA A 39 9.88 -9.40 -2.97
CA ALA A 39 10.69 -9.41 -1.75
C ALA A 39 10.34 -10.60 -0.84
N PHE A 40 9.07 -10.92 -0.69
CA PHE A 40 8.61 -12.08 0.09
C PHE A 40 9.05 -13.40 -0.55
N ALA A 41 8.85 -13.54 -1.88
CA ALA A 41 9.28 -14.73 -2.61
C ALA A 41 10.79 -14.95 -2.55
N ALA A 42 11.59 -13.87 -2.66
CA ALA A 42 13.05 -13.93 -2.51
C ALA A 42 13.51 -14.37 -1.10
N ARG A 43 12.60 -14.37 -0.12
CA ARG A 43 12.83 -14.87 1.24
C ARG A 43 12.19 -16.24 1.51
N GLY A 44 11.83 -16.97 0.45
CA GLY A 44 11.29 -18.32 0.53
C GLY A 44 9.79 -18.42 0.81
N ALA A 45 9.06 -17.30 0.82
CA ALA A 45 7.62 -17.32 0.99
C ALA A 45 6.90 -17.84 -0.27
N ARG A 46 5.77 -18.52 -0.07
CA ARG A 46 4.81 -18.86 -1.12
C ARG A 46 3.85 -17.70 -1.27
N VAL A 47 3.88 -17.03 -2.42
CA VAL A 47 3.10 -15.82 -2.66
C VAL A 47 2.01 -16.10 -3.67
N HIS A 48 0.79 -15.61 -3.41
CA HIS A 48 -0.29 -15.50 -4.38
C HIS A 48 -0.74 -14.03 -4.49
N VAL A 49 -0.89 -13.54 -5.70
CA VAL A 49 -1.29 -12.14 -5.93
C VAL A 49 -2.63 -12.06 -6.65
N CYS A 50 -3.32 -10.92 -6.54
CA CYS A 50 -4.34 -10.55 -7.51
C CYS A 50 -4.04 -9.19 -8.13
N ASP A 51 -4.59 -8.96 -9.30
CA ASP A 51 -4.62 -7.66 -9.94
C ASP A 51 -5.80 -7.56 -10.90
N VAL A 52 -6.18 -6.35 -11.29
CA VAL A 52 -7.16 -6.09 -12.33
C VAL A 52 -6.50 -6.00 -13.70
N ASP A 53 -5.21 -5.70 -13.76
CA ASP A 53 -4.44 -5.55 -14.99
C ASP A 53 -3.94 -6.89 -15.51
N GLU A 54 -4.62 -7.41 -16.54
CA GLU A 54 -4.28 -8.69 -17.18
C GLU A 54 -2.88 -8.72 -17.80
N ARG A 55 -2.37 -7.57 -18.28
CA ARG A 55 -1.01 -7.48 -18.84
C ARG A 55 0.03 -7.61 -17.74
N ALA A 56 -0.20 -6.95 -16.61
CA ALA A 56 0.68 -7.07 -15.45
C ALA A 56 0.64 -8.50 -14.90
N LEU A 57 -0.52 -9.13 -14.84
CA LEU A 57 -0.68 -10.53 -14.42
C LEU A 57 0.06 -11.49 -15.35
N ALA A 58 -0.03 -11.30 -16.67
CA ALA A 58 0.68 -12.13 -17.65
C ALA A 58 2.22 -12.08 -17.51
N ALA A 59 2.75 -10.97 -16.99
CA ALA A 59 4.18 -10.79 -16.71
C ALA A 59 4.58 -11.16 -15.26
N CYS A 60 3.61 -11.46 -14.40
CA CYS A 60 3.83 -11.73 -12.99
C CYS A 60 4.48 -13.12 -12.80
N PRO A 61 5.61 -13.23 -12.06
CA PRO A 61 6.27 -14.51 -11.85
C PRO A 61 5.62 -15.35 -10.75
N HIS A 62 4.57 -14.83 -10.10
CA HIS A 62 3.90 -15.49 -8.99
C HIS A 62 2.54 -16.07 -9.40
N PRO A 63 2.06 -17.14 -8.75
CA PRO A 63 0.66 -17.55 -8.84
C PRO A 63 -0.27 -16.36 -8.65
N SER A 64 -1.25 -16.22 -9.54
CA SER A 64 -2.06 -15.01 -9.58
C SER A 64 -3.48 -15.27 -10.04
N SER A 65 -4.39 -14.43 -9.61
CA SER A 65 -5.80 -14.40 -10.05
C SER A 65 -6.16 -12.99 -10.52
N ARG A 66 -6.95 -12.88 -11.59
CA ARG A 66 -7.59 -11.61 -11.92
C ARG A 66 -8.72 -11.34 -10.93
N ALA A 67 -8.70 -10.18 -10.30
CA ALA A 67 -9.79 -9.73 -9.43
C ALA A 67 -9.86 -8.20 -9.36
N ASP A 68 -11.08 -7.68 -9.52
CA ASP A 68 -11.42 -6.30 -9.19
C ASP A 68 -11.88 -6.26 -7.73
N VAL A 69 -11.06 -5.66 -6.88
CA VAL A 69 -11.32 -5.58 -5.42
C VAL A 69 -12.46 -4.61 -5.05
N SER A 70 -13.03 -3.84 -6.01
CA SER A 70 -14.26 -3.09 -5.80
C SER A 70 -15.50 -4.01 -5.75
N ARG A 71 -15.36 -5.24 -6.22
CA ARG A 71 -16.44 -6.22 -6.34
C ARG A 71 -16.28 -7.33 -5.32
N ARG A 72 -17.27 -7.45 -4.43
CA ARG A 72 -17.25 -8.48 -3.36
C ARG A 72 -17.17 -9.90 -3.89
N ASP A 73 -17.95 -10.20 -4.92
CA ASP A 73 -17.97 -11.51 -5.57
C ASP A 73 -16.59 -11.90 -6.13
N GLU A 74 -15.85 -10.93 -6.67
CA GLU A 74 -14.49 -11.17 -7.15
C GLU A 74 -13.49 -11.35 -6.00
N ILE A 75 -13.65 -10.60 -4.89
CA ILE A 75 -12.84 -10.82 -3.67
C ILE A 75 -13.11 -12.23 -3.12
N ASP A 76 -14.39 -12.62 -2.97
CA ASP A 76 -14.78 -13.92 -2.43
C ASP A 76 -14.14 -15.06 -3.26
N ARG A 77 -14.23 -14.99 -4.59
CA ARG A 77 -13.62 -15.95 -5.50
C ARG A 77 -12.09 -15.96 -5.38
N TYR A 78 -11.45 -14.80 -5.50
CA TYR A 78 -10.00 -14.69 -5.43
C TYR A 78 -9.42 -15.18 -4.11
N MET A 79 -10.01 -14.80 -2.99
CA MET A 79 -9.52 -15.23 -1.67
C MET A 79 -9.67 -16.75 -1.51
N GLY A 80 -10.77 -17.33 -2.00
CA GLY A 80 -10.95 -18.78 -2.02
C GLY A 80 -9.89 -19.51 -2.85
N GLU A 81 -9.62 -19.02 -4.07
CA GLU A 81 -8.58 -19.56 -4.96
C GLU A 81 -7.19 -19.48 -4.31
N ALA A 82 -6.84 -18.29 -3.76
CA ALA A 82 -5.54 -18.06 -3.17
C ALA A 82 -5.30 -18.92 -1.91
N LEU A 83 -6.30 -19.01 -1.02
CA LEU A 83 -6.23 -19.82 0.18
C LEU A 83 -6.12 -21.32 -0.15
N SER A 84 -6.89 -21.81 -1.14
CA SER A 84 -6.80 -23.18 -1.62
C SER A 84 -5.42 -23.50 -2.21
N HIS A 85 -4.89 -22.61 -3.05
CA HIS A 85 -3.58 -22.76 -3.67
C HIS A 85 -2.43 -22.79 -2.64
N LEU A 86 -2.50 -21.91 -1.63
CA LEU A 86 -1.49 -21.80 -0.60
C LEU A 86 -1.61 -22.87 0.51
N GLY A 87 -2.82 -23.42 0.71
CA GLY A 87 -3.12 -24.34 1.82
C GLY A 87 -3.17 -23.63 3.17
N GLY A 88 -3.60 -22.35 3.20
CA GLY A 88 -3.72 -21.52 4.39
C GLY A 88 -3.07 -20.14 4.22
N LEU A 89 -2.88 -19.40 5.33
CA LEU A 89 -2.37 -18.02 5.29
C LEU A 89 -1.56 -17.68 6.54
N ASP A 90 -0.43 -17.01 6.34
CA ASP A 90 0.40 -16.43 7.41
C ASP A 90 0.49 -14.91 7.31
N VAL A 91 0.42 -14.34 6.08
CA VAL A 91 0.53 -12.90 5.85
C VAL A 91 -0.48 -12.44 4.80
N LEU A 92 -1.27 -11.41 5.14
CA LEU A 92 -2.11 -10.67 4.20
C LEU A 92 -1.55 -9.27 3.98
N VAL A 93 -1.30 -8.89 2.73
CA VAL A 93 -0.94 -7.52 2.35
C VAL A 93 -2.06 -6.89 1.54
N ASN A 94 -2.78 -5.97 2.14
CA ASN A 94 -3.80 -5.15 1.51
C ASN A 94 -3.13 -3.95 0.82
N ASN A 95 -2.72 -4.13 -0.42
CA ASN A 95 -2.02 -3.10 -1.20
C ASN A 95 -2.91 -2.43 -2.26
N ALA A 96 -3.98 -3.07 -2.69
CA ALA A 96 -4.87 -2.50 -3.70
C ALA A 96 -5.36 -1.10 -3.33
N GLY A 97 -5.33 -0.19 -4.32
CA GLY A 97 -5.78 1.17 -4.11
C GLY A 97 -5.57 2.07 -5.31
N ILE A 98 -6.49 2.99 -5.50
CA ILE A 98 -6.45 4.02 -6.55
C ILE A 98 -6.14 5.40 -5.99
N ALA A 99 -5.68 6.29 -6.86
CA ALA A 99 -5.43 7.68 -6.49
C ALA A 99 -6.72 8.46 -6.19
N GLY A 100 -7.84 8.05 -6.76
CA GLY A 100 -9.06 8.84 -6.78
C GLY A 100 -8.91 10.11 -7.61
N PRO A 101 -9.95 10.97 -7.64
CA PRO A 101 -9.93 12.22 -8.37
C PRO A 101 -8.95 13.23 -7.77
N THR A 102 -8.43 14.12 -8.60
CA THR A 102 -7.71 15.33 -8.18
C THR A 102 -8.60 16.53 -8.55
N ALA A 103 -9.48 16.93 -7.64
CA ALA A 103 -10.49 17.97 -7.82
C ALA A 103 -10.87 18.63 -6.51
N GLY A 104 -11.41 19.85 -6.57
CA GLY A 104 -12.06 20.49 -5.42
C GLY A 104 -13.29 19.69 -4.98
N ILE A 105 -13.66 19.81 -3.71
CA ILE A 105 -14.74 18.98 -3.14
C ILE A 105 -16.08 19.15 -3.90
N GLY A 106 -16.34 20.31 -4.45
CA GLY A 106 -17.56 20.60 -5.23
C GLY A 106 -17.60 19.96 -6.62
N ASP A 107 -16.43 19.54 -7.14
CA ASP A 107 -16.27 19.02 -8.50
C ASP A 107 -16.06 17.49 -8.52
N ILE A 108 -16.09 16.84 -7.35
CA ILE A 108 -15.91 15.39 -7.26
C ILE A 108 -17.21 14.69 -7.67
N ALA A 109 -17.15 13.88 -8.72
CA ALA A 109 -18.29 13.09 -9.14
C ALA A 109 -18.60 11.98 -8.09
N PRO A 110 -19.89 11.73 -7.77
CA PRO A 110 -20.28 10.70 -6.81
C PRO A 110 -19.65 9.32 -7.12
N GLN A 111 -19.57 8.94 -8.38
CA GLN A 111 -18.99 7.66 -8.81
C GLN A 111 -17.50 7.55 -8.48
N ASP A 112 -16.75 8.66 -8.56
CA ASP A 112 -15.33 8.68 -8.21
C ASP A 112 -15.11 8.56 -6.69
N LEU A 113 -16.04 9.16 -5.92
CA LEU A 113 -16.06 9.00 -4.47
C LEU A 113 -16.31 7.53 -4.10
N ASP A 114 -17.38 6.93 -4.66
CA ASP A 114 -17.77 5.54 -4.38
C ASP A 114 -16.63 4.57 -4.75
N ALA A 115 -16.09 4.68 -5.97
CA ALA A 115 -14.96 3.84 -6.39
C ALA A 115 -13.73 4.00 -5.47
N THR A 116 -13.46 5.21 -4.99
CA THR A 116 -12.33 5.45 -4.07
C THR A 116 -12.57 4.81 -2.71
N LEU A 117 -13.79 4.86 -2.19
CA LEU A 117 -14.18 4.21 -0.93
C LEU A 117 -14.14 2.69 -1.06
N ASP A 118 -14.71 2.15 -2.11
CA ASP A 118 -14.80 0.70 -2.33
C ASP A 118 -13.41 0.07 -2.46
N ILE A 119 -12.55 0.63 -3.31
CA ILE A 119 -11.23 0.05 -3.57
C ILE A 119 -10.26 0.30 -2.41
N ASN A 120 -10.20 1.53 -1.89
CA ASN A 120 -9.15 1.87 -0.92
C ASN A 120 -9.48 1.44 0.51
N LEU A 121 -10.76 1.31 0.85
CA LEU A 121 -11.17 1.03 2.23
C LEU A 121 -12.05 -0.22 2.34
N ALA A 122 -13.21 -0.28 1.67
CA ALA A 122 -14.14 -1.39 1.83
C ALA A 122 -13.51 -2.74 1.43
N ALA A 123 -12.72 -2.77 0.36
CA ALA A 123 -12.00 -3.98 -0.06
C ALA A 123 -11.13 -4.57 1.06
N GLN A 124 -10.49 -3.75 1.89
CA GLN A 124 -9.64 -4.24 2.98
C GLN A 124 -10.46 -4.92 4.10
N PHE A 125 -11.67 -4.45 4.39
CA PHE A 125 -12.58 -5.16 5.31
C PHE A 125 -12.93 -6.55 4.76
N HIS A 126 -13.23 -6.64 3.47
CA HIS A 126 -13.64 -7.91 2.86
C HIS A 126 -12.47 -8.91 2.80
N THR A 127 -11.29 -8.49 2.38
CA THR A 127 -10.11 -9.36 2.35
C THR A 127 -9.72 -9.87 3.74
N VAL A 128 -9.75 -9.00 4.77
CA VAL A 128 -9.49 -9.41 6.16
C VAL A 128 -10.52 -10.42 6.65
N ARG A 129 -11.81 -10.19 6.37
CA ARG A 129 -12.88 -11.13 6.75
C ARG A 129 -12.63 -12.52 6.19
N HIS A 130 -12.20 -12.64 4.92
CA HIS A 130 -11.87 -13.91 4.30
C HIS A 130 -10.58 -14.54 4.81
N ALA A 131 -9.56 -13.70 5.12
CA ALA A 131 -8.28 -14.17 5.60
C ALA A 131 -8.32 -14.68 7.06
N LEU A 132 -9.25 -14.16 7.87
CA LEU A 132 -9.27 -14.37 9.31
C LEU A 132 -9.33 -15.85 9.72
N PRO A 133 -10.19 -16.73 9.15
CA PRO A 133 -10.21 -18.13 9.53
C PRO A 133 -8.85 -18.81 9.32
N ALA A 134 -8.21 -18.60 8.17
CA ALA A 134 -6.92 -19.21 7.85
C ALA A 134 -5.76 -18.70 8.72
N LEU A 135 -5.76 -17.39 9.07
CA LEU A 135 -4.78 -16.81 9.99
C LEU A 135 -4.95 -17.38 11.41
N ARG A 136 -6.20 -17.57 11.86
CA ARG A 136 -6.48 -18.20 13.17
C ARG A 136 -6.07 -19.65 13.21
N GLU A 137 -6.34 -20.41 12.16
CA GLU A 137 -5.91 -21.82 12.02
C GLU A 137 -4.39 -21.96 12.01
N ALA A 138 -3.67 -20.99 11.44
CA ALA A 138 -2.21 -20.91 11.48
C ALA A 138 -1.64 -20.56 12.87
N GLY A 139 -2.50 -20.26 13.86
CA GLY A 139 -2.09 -19.85 15.21
C GLY A 139 -1.59 -18.41 15.29
N GLY A 140 -1.88 -17.58 14.32
CA GLY A 140 -1.50 -16.17 14.25
C GLY A 140 -1.03 -15.76 12.87
N GLY A 141 -0.53 -14.52 12.75
CA GLY A 141 -0.06 -14.00 11.47
C GLY A 141 0.17 -12.49 11.44
N SER A 142 0.33 -11.95 10.24
CA SER A 142 0.54 -10.52 10.04
C SER A 142 -0.38 -9.98 8.94
N ILE A 143 -1.12 -8.92 9.26
CA ILE A 143 -1.89 -8.14 8.29
C ILE A 143 -1.17 -6.80 8.09
N ILE A 144 -0.85 -6.48 6.85
CA ILE A 144 -0.16 -5.24 6.46
C ILE A 144 -1.07 -4.47 5.51
N ASN A 145 -1.57 -3.32 5.96
CA ASN A 145 -2.46 -2.46 5.19
C ASN A 145 -1.65 -1.31 4.57
N ILE A 146 -1.71 -1.14 3.26
CA ILE A 146 -1.05 -0.01 2.61
C ILE A 146 -1.97 1.21 2.64
N SER A 147 -1.65 2.14 3.57
CA SER A 147 -2.25 3.45 3.63
C SER A 147 -1.48 4.46 2.76
N SER A 148 -1.12 5.60 3.28
CA SER A 148 -0.36 6.68 2.65
C SER A 148 -0.01 7.72 3.72
N VAL A 149 0.92 8.63 3.46
CA VAL A 149 1.05 9.88 4.24
C VAL A 149 -0.26 10.66 4.29
N ALA A 150 -1.14 10.52 3.30
CA ALA A 150 -2.50 11.04 3.32
C ALA A 150 -3.38 10.45 4.46
N GLY A 151 -2.95 9.40 5.12
CA GLY A 151 -3.57 8.83 6.33
C GLY A 151 -3.06 9.47 7.63
N ARG A 152 -2.19 10.48 7.58
CA ARG A 152 -1.71 11.24 8.73
C ARG A 152 -1.74 12.76 8.56
N MET A 153 -1.98 13.25 7.33
CA MET A 153 -2.07 14.68 7.02
C MET A 153 -3.20 14.94 6.01
N GLY A 154 -3.64 16.20 5.92
CA GLY A 154 -4.55 16.65 4.88
C GLY A 154 -3.87 16.71 3.52
N VAL A 155 -4.59 16.35 2.46
CA VAL A 155 -4.12 16.43 1.08
C VAL A 155 -5.13 17.23 0.27
N PRO A 156 -4.85 18.49 -0.04
CA PRO A 156 -5.73 19.32 -0.85
C PRO A 156 -6.03 18.67 -2.19
N MET A 157 -7.23 18.90 -2.73
CA MET A 157 -7.72 18.36 -4.01
C MET A 157 -7.85 16.81 -4.05
N ARG A 158 -7.67 16.13 -2.91
CA ARG A 158 -7.65 14.66 -2.80
C ARG A 158 -8.47 14.16 -1.61
N THR A 159 -9.57 14.86 -1.29
CA THR A 159 -10.36 14.58 -0.08
C THR A 159 -10.84 13.13 0.05
N PRO A 160 -11.41 12.46 -0.99
CA PRO A 160 -11.81 11.05 -0.90
C PRO A 160 -10.63 10.12 -0.60
N TYR A 161 -9.50 10.37 -1.29
CA TYR A 161 -8.28 9.59 -1.06
C TYR A 161 -7.78 9.72 0.38
N ALA A 162 -7.66 10.96 0.87
CA ALA A 162 -7.22 11.21 2.24
C ALA A 162 -8.17 10.56 3.26
N ALA A 163 -9.48 10.73 3.09
CA ALA A 163 -10.49 10.13 3.97
C ALA A 163 -10.35 8.60 4.02
N THR A 164 -10.17 7.93 2.86
CA THR A 164 -9.97 6.47 2.84
C THR A 164 -8.67 6.06 3.52
N LYS A 165 -7.58 6.81 3.34
CA LYS A 165 -6.28 6.47 3.93
C LYS A 165 -6.22 6.71 5.45
N TRP A 166 -6.95 7.69 5.98
CA TRP A 166 -7.24 7.81 7.41
C TRP A 166 -8.11 6.64 7.91
N GLY A 167 -9.13 6.25 7.13
CA GLY A 167 -9.97 5.08 7.43
C GLY A 167 -9.16 3.80 7.56
N VAL A 168 -8.17 3.58 6.69
CA VAL A 168 -7.24 2.43 6.78
C VAL A 168 -6.43 2.44 8.08
N VAL A 169 -6.00 3.60 8.58
CA VAL A 169 -5.31 3.71 9.87
C VAL A 169 -6.26 3.35 11.02
N GLY A 170 -7.50 3.83 10.97
CA GLY A 170 -8.55 3.48 11.93
C GLY A 170 -8.85 1.98 11.95
N LEU A 171 -9.05 1.39 10.75
CA LEU A 171 -9.24 -0.05 10.57
C LEU A 171 -8.07 -0.85 11.18
N THR A 172 -6.84 -0.45 10.86
CA THR A 172 -5.63 -1.11 11.35
C THR A 172 -5.57 -1.17 12.87
N ARG A 173 -5.83 -0.04 13.53
CA ARG A 173 -5.80 0.05 15.01
C ARG A 173 -6.89 -0.78 15.65
N SER A 174 -8.11 -0.76 15.12
CA SER A 174 -9.22 -1.56 15.62
C SER A 174 -8.95 -3.05 15.48
N LEU A 175 -8.53 -3.49 14.30
CA LEU A 175 -8.19 -4.90 14.05
C LEU A 175 -7.00 -5.38 14.90
N ALA A 176 -6.03 -4.53 15.19
CA ALA A 176 -4.89 -4.90 16.06
C ALA A 176 -5.37 -5.26 17.48
N VAL A 177 -6.36 -4.52 18.00
CA VAL A 177 -6.98 -4.81 19.31
C VAL A 177 -7.83 -6.07 19.23
N GLU A 178 -8.71 -6.19 18.23
CA GLU A 178 -9.64 -7.31 18.07
C GLU A 178 -8.92 -8.64 17.83
N LEU A 179 -7.82 -8.64 17.07
CA LEU A 179 -7.17 -9.85 16.60
C LEU A 179 -5.93 -10.23 17.40
N GLY A 180 -5.45 -9.36 18.30
CA GLY A 180 -4.26 -9.61 19.09
C GLY A 180 -4.34 -10.88 19.95
N GLY A 181 -5.52 -11.19 20.50
CA GLY A 181 -5.76 -12.42 21.25
C GLY A 181 -5.61 -13.72 20.45
N TYR A 182 -5.62 -13.63 19.12
CA TYR A 182 -5.35 -14.75 18.19
C TYR A 182 -3.90 -14.80 17.69
N GLY A 183 -3.00 -13.97 18.22
CA GLY A 183 -1.64 -13.87 17.72
C GLY A 183 -1.50 -13.19 16.36
N ILE A 184 -2.54 -12.47 15.90
CA ILE A 184 -2.54 -11.77 14.61
C ILE A 184 -2.16 -10.31 14.85
N ARG A 185 -1.08 -9.85 14.23
CA ARG A 185 -0.62 -8.47 14.27
C ARG A 185 -1.15 -7.71 13.06
N VAL A 186 -1.53 -6.46 13.25
CA VAL A 186 -2.07 -5.63 12.16
C VAL A 186 -1.36 -4.28 12.17
N ASN A 187 -0.74 -3.90 11.06
CA ASN A 187 -0.02 -2.63 10.91
C ASN A 187 -0.35 -1.96 9.59
N ALA A 188 -0.27 -0.64 9.55
CA ALA A 188 -0.37 0.16 8.33
C ALA A 188 1.00 0.69 7.93
N LEU A 189 1.32 0.61 6.64
CA LEU A 189 2.43 1.34 6.04
C LEU A 189 1.89 2.61 5.36
N LEU A 190 2.57 3.72 5.60
CA LEU A 190 2.21 5.04 5.06
C LEU A 190 3.31 5.52 4.09
N PRO A 191 3.29 5.04 2.83
CA PRO A 191 4.22 5.54 1.83
C PRO A 191 4.06 7.04 1.57
N GLY A 192 5.20 7.71 1.35
CA GLY A 192 5.25 9.08 0.85
C GLY A 192 5.12 9.16 -0.67
N LEU A 193 5.94 10.01 -1.27
CA LEU A 193 6.03 10.17 -2.73
C LEU A 193 6.84 9.00 -3.29
N VAL A 194 6.17 7.97 -3.81
CA VAL A 194 6.82 6.74 -4.31
C VAL A 194 7.13 6.89 -5.79
N ALA A 195 8.40 6.75 -6.16
CA ALA A 195 8.86 6.79 -7.55
C ALA A 195 8.11 5.81 -8.45
N GLY A 196 7.71 6.24 -9.62
CA GLY A 196 7.07 5.42 -10.65
C GLY A 196 5.86 6.09 -11.30
N PRO A 197 5.24 5.42 -12.28
CA PRO A 197 4.24 6.01 -13.18
C PRO A 197 3.02 6.62 -12.47
N ARG A 198 2.73 6.20 -11.23
CA ARG A 198 1.61 6.74 -10.46
C ARG A 198 1.88 8.16 -9.98
N ILE A 199 3.07 8.40 -9.39
CA ILE A 199 3.41 9.75 -8.91
C ILE A 199 3.66 10.69 -10.08
N ASP A 200 4.24 10.20 -11.17
CA ASP A 200 4.48 10.98 -12.38
C ASP A 200 3.15 11.59 -12.88
N ARG A 201 2.09 10.78 -13.00
CA ARG A 201 0.75 11.26 -13.39
C ARG A 201 0.16 12.27 -12.40
N VAL A 202 0.41 12.11 -11.11
CA VAL A 202 -0.07 13.07 -10.08
C VAL A 202 0.65 14.41 -10.23
N ILE A 203 1.97 14.38 -10.39
CA ILE A 203 2.80 15.58 -10.59
C ILE A 203 2.40 16.29 -11.89
N GLU A 204 2.23 15.55 -12.98
CA GLU A 204 1.77 16.11 -14.26
C GLU A 204 0.39 16.79 -14.14
N ALA A 205 -0.55 16.16 -13.43
CA ALA A 205 -1.87 16.73 -13.23
C ALA A 205 -1.81 18.02 -12.39
N ARG A 206 -1.00 18.04 -11.33
CA ARG A 206 -0.79 19.25 -10.50
C ARG A 206 -0.10 20.36 -11.27
N ALA A 207 0.98 20.04 -11.99
CA ALA A 207 1.70 20.99 -12.82
C ALA A 207 0.74 21.70 -13.81
N ARG A 208 -0.13 20.93 -14.48
CA ARG A 208 -1.17 21.48 -15.37
C ARG A 208 -2.14 22.42 -14.63
N ASN A 209 -2.63 22.01 -13.47
CA ASN A 209 -3.59 22.81 -12.68
C ASN A 209 -2.98 24.09 -12.15
N MET A 210 -1.68 24.09 -11.85
CA MET A 210 -0.96 25.25 -11.31
C MET A 210 -0.27 26.11 -12.39
N GLY A 211 -0.27 25.67 -13.65
CA GLY A 211 0.37 26.40 -14.76
C GLY A 211 1.90 26.46 -14.66
N VAL A 212 2.50 25.45 -14.01
CA VAL A 212 3.96 25.31 -13.85
C VAL A 212 4.50 24.13 -14.67
N THR A 213 5.81 24.02 -14.81
CA THR A 213 6.44 22.86 -15.46
C THR A 213 6.43 21.64 -14.52
N VAL A 214 6.47 20.42 -15.10
CA VAL A 214 6.60 19.17 -14.33
C VAL A 214 7.86 19.20 -13.46
N ALA A 215 8.96 19.78 -13.97
CA ALA A 215 10.21 19.89 -13.21
C ALA A 215 10.08 20.80 -11.98
N GLU A 216 9.38 21.94 -12.12
CA GLU A 216 9.11 22.84 -11.00
C GLU A 216 8.20 22.19 -9.97
N GLU A 217 7.12 21.54 -10.40
CA GLU A 217 6.23 20.82 -9.49
C GLU A 217 6.95 19.70 -8.77
N THR A 218 7.77 18.91 -9.47
CA THR A 218 8.63 17.88 -8.84
C THR A 218 9.54 18.48 -7.76
N ARG A 219 10.15 19.62 -8.05
CA ARG A 219 11.02 20.32 -7.08
C ARG A 219 10.23 20.81 -5.87
N LEU A 220 9.01 21.33 -6.08
CA LEU A 220 8.14 21.79 -5.00
C LEU A 220 7.69 20.61 -4.11
N GLU A 221 7.26 19.50 -4.69
CA GLU A 221 6.87 18.30 -3.96
C GLU A 221 8.03 17.75 -3.10
N LEU A 222 9.25 17.65 -3.67
CA LEU A 222 10.42 17.18 -2.96
C LEU A 222 10.96 18.18 -1.92
N ALA A 223 10.65 19.47 -2.04
CA ALA A 223 11.03 20.45 -1.03
C ALA A 223 10.35 20.22 0.33
N GLY A 224 9.18 19.55 0.32
CA GLY A 224 8.48 19.13 1.54
C GLY A 224 9.03 17.85 2.18
N VAL A 225 9.98 17.17 1.53
CA VAL A 225 10.58 15.91 2.00
C VAL A 225 11.96 16.19 2.57
N SER A 226 12.20 15.94 3.86
CA SER A 226 13.48 16.23 4.52
C SER A 226 14.68 15.54 3.85
N LEU A 227 14.48 14.29 3.36
CA LEU A 227 15.52 13.57 2.63
C LEU A 227 15.64 14.01 1.16
N GLY A 228 14.72 14.83 0.63
CA GLY A 228 14.76 15.39 -0.72
C GLY A 228 14.68 14.34 -1.85
N GLN A 229 14.10 13.18 -1.60
CA GLN A 229 14.07 12.05 -2.52
C GLN A 229 12.69 11.38 -2.56
N PHE A 230 12.37 10.77 -3.70
CA PHE A 230 11.27 9.83 -3.77
C PHE A 230 11.57 8.54 -3.00
N VAL A 231 10.54 7.97 -2.38
CA VAL A 231 10.57 6.63 -1.80
C VAL A 231 10.62 5.59 -2.92
N ARG A 232 11.40 4.55 -2.76
CA ARG A 232 11.40 3.41 -3.69
C ARG A 232 10.38 2.35 -3.22
N ALA A 233 9.79 1.62 -4.13
CA ALA A 233 8.91 0.50 -3.80
C ALA A 233 9.62 -0.55 -2.91
N ALA A 234 10.94 -0.72 -3.11
CA ALA A 234 11.77 -1.60 -2.29
C ALA A 234 11.85 -1.16 -0.82
N ASP A 235 11.81 0.15 -0.52
CA ASP A 235 11.85 0.64 0.86
C ASP A 235 10.58 0.24 1.63
N ILE A 236 9.44 0.24 0.92
CA ILE A 236 8.16 -0.23 1.46
C ILE A 236 8.16 -1.76 1.64
N ALA A 237 8.69 -2.48 0.65
CA ALA A 237 8.80 -3.94 0.70
C ALA A 237 9.70 -4.40 1.87
N ASN A 238 10.79 -3.71 2.15
CA ASN A 238 11.68 -4.01 3.28
C ASN A 238 10.96 -3.85 4.64
N MET A 239 10.13 -2.81 4.79
CA MET A 239 9.33 -2.65 6.00
C MET A 239 8.24 -3.72 6.11
N ALA A 240 7.63 -4.11 4.99
CA ALA A 240 6.68 -5.22 4.98
C ALA A 240 7.33 -6.55 5.40
N LEU A 241 8.54 -6.84 4.92
CA LEU A 241 9.34 -7.99 5.36
C LEU A 241 9.62 -7.95 6.87
N PHE A 242 10.06 -6.81 7.39
CA PHE A 242 10.30 -6.61 8.83
C PHE A 242 9.03 -6.95 9.63
N LEU A 243 7.88 -6.38 9.25
CA LEU A 243 6.61 -6.59 9.95
C LEU A 243 6.10 -8.03 9.85
N ALA A 244 6.41 -8.76 8.79
CA ALA A 244 6.03 -10.16 8.63
C ALA A 244 6.97 -11.13 9.36
N SER A 245 8.19 -10.70 9.66
CA SER A 245 9.24 -11.51 10.28
C SER A 245 9.15 -11.55 11.81
N PRO A 246 9.94 -12.44 12.46
CA PRO A 246 10.11 -12.44 13.92
C PRO A 246 10.63 -11.12 14.49
N PHE A 247 11.37 -10.30 13.71
CA PHE A 247 11.86 -9.00 14.15
C PHE A 247 10.72 -8.01 14.44
N GLY A 248 9.57 -8.16 13.77
CA GLY A 248 8.37 -7.37 14.02
C GLY A 248 7.39 -7.98 15.03
N ALA A 249 7.78 -9.00 15.79
CA ALA A 249 6.87 -9.79 16.65
C ALA A 249 6.07 -8.95 17.66
N MET A 250 6.62 -7.85 18.14
CA MET A 250 5.96 -6.95 19.10
C MET A 250 5.44 -5.65 18.47
N VAL A 251 5.39 -5.60 17.13
CA VAL A 251 4.87 -4.44 16.40
C VAL A 251 3.46 -4.74 15.91
N SER A 252 2.44 -4.10 16.52
CA SER A 252 1.04 -4.21 16.15
C SER A 252 0.31 -2.88 16.42
N GLY A 253 -0.71 -2.57 15.62
CA GLY A 253 -1.50 -1.34 15.74
C GLY A 253 -0.78 -0.08 15.24
N GLN A 254 0.38 -0.21 14.61
CA GLN A 254 1.20 0.92 14.21
C GLN A 254 0.83 1.44 12.81
N ALA A 255 1.00 2.76 12.64
CA ALA A 255 0.95 3.45 11.35
C ALA A 255 2.36 3.99 11.08
N ILE A 256 3.10 3.28 10.21
CA ILE A 256 4.54 3.51 10.02
C ILE A 256 4.76 4.25 8.71
N SER A 257 5.28 5.47 8.80
CA SER A 257 5.66 6.26 7.64
C SER A 257 6.93 5.73 6.98
N ILE A 258 6.89 5.63 5.63
CA ILE A 258 8.06 5.43 4.78
C ILE A 258 7.99 6.55 3.74
N ASP A 259 8.45 7.74 4.09
CA ASP A 259 8.15 8.97 3.36
C ASP A 259 9.31 9.95 3.28
N GLY A 260 10.48 9.61 3.82
CA GLY A 260 11.64 10.50 3.86
C GLY A 260 11.44 11.75 4.74
N ASP A 261 10.54 11.64 5.72
CA ASP A 261 10.09 12.74 6.58
C ASP A 261 9.40 13.84 5.75
N LEU A 262 8.29 13.46 5.11
CA LEU A 262 7.43 14.41 4.40
C LEU A 262 6.68 15.29 5.40
N GLN A 263 7.05 16.58 5.49
CA GLN A 263 6.51 17.55 6.44
C GLN A 263 5.21 18.19 5.97
N SER A 264 5.13 18.49 4.66
CA SER A 264 3.98 19.16 4.05
C SER A 264 3.90 18.86 2.58
N LEU A 265 2.70 19.00 2.03
CA LEU A 265 2.48 19.03 0.57
C LEU A 265 2.27 20.48 0.15
N PRO A 266 2.91 20.94 -0.93
CA PRO A 266 2.72 22.30 -1.41
C PRO A 266 1.25 22.50 -1.80
N TRP A 267 0.68 23.60 -1.33
CA TRP A 267 -0.68 24.01 -1.67
C TRP A 267 -0.74 25.51 -1.87
N GLN A 268 -1.26 25.91 -3.02
CA GLN A 268 -1.71 27.29 -3.28
C GLN A 268 -3.15 27.23 -3.76
N PRO A 269 -4.07 28.06 -3.20
CA PRO A 269 -5.41 28.12 -3.73
C PRO A 269 -5.36 28.56 -5.18
N PRO A 270 -6.30 28.07 -6.04
CA PRO A 270 -6.44 28.60 -7.41
C PRO A 270 -6.54 30.13 -7.36
N ALA A 271 -5.86 30.82 -8.28
CA ALA A 271 -6.08 32.24 -8.47
C ALA A 271 -7.55 32.43 -8.82
N GLY A 272 -8.28 33.18 -8.01
CA GLY A 272 -9.71 33.44 -8.13
C GLY A 272 -10.05 34.19 -9.42
#